data_89ee4a89f88fef6d767da3b12c760709
#
_entry.id   89ee4a89f88fef6d767da3b12c760709
#
_cell.length_a   1.000
_cell.length_b   1.000
_cell.length_c   1.000
_cell.angle_alpha   90.00
_cell.angle_beta   90.00
_cell.angle_gamma   90.00
#
_symmetry.space_group_name_H-M   'P 1'
#
loop_
_entity.id
_entity.type
_entity.pdbx_description
1 polymer ?
#
loop_
_entity_poly.entity_id
_entity_poly.type
_entity_poly.pdbx_seq_one_letter_code
_entity_poly.pdbx_strand_id
1 'polypeptide(L)'
;MAGAVAPYPGAMGDPREPPEGGPEGGSGNEDEYRSVVFDESFVRAARIQELSARERLGSAYGRATRPRIGFGALGTVPRQAIALLLLIVVAFAAAVYFGISSPSRGGSRPAGSQLTVSLMALSPTSPVLPATDPANPFAALPAGYGDGRAGLGVPAGAATAHFTKIEVARALDTVQSYLVVSSLAPQTLIKGDTSAVRDFITLGEQAQFDQSLAAPRDDQHHAATGWMVRFDPAHIVLATDTVKVAGSMRVDEADDGALQVTTDHTFVYALQTTGAAASSPVTVLSVRRELRFEFDRSDLAASQLRLVDSAVQTGPTACGTPQSTYLQPILATAGGTAPPAPPAIDPGSRSVPAWQLCGVLAGG
;
A
#
# COMPACT_ATOMS: atom_id res chain seq x y z
N MET A 1 20.60 -63.74 8.81
CA MET A 1 21.37 -63.67 7.56
C MET A 1 21.82 -62.25 7.38
N ALA A 2 23.14 -62.04 7.46
CA ALA A 2 23.83 -60.79 7.42
C ALA A 2 23.96 -60.30 5.97
N GLY A 3 23.79 -59.03 5.77
CA GLY A 3 23.98 -58.34 4.49
C GLY A 3 24.63 -57.00 4.69
N ALA A 4 25.86 -56.97 4.41
CA ALA A 4 26.97 -56.07 4.39
C ALA A 4 26.68 -54.60 4.14
N VAL A 5 27.26 -53.73 4.97
CA VAL A 5 27.52 -52.30 4.83
C VAL A 5 28.80 -52.11 4.04
N ALA A 6 28.80 -51.34 2.97
CA ALA A 6 29.99 -50.86 2.28
C ALA A 6 30.39 -49.47 2.80
N PRO A 7 31.70 -49.17 3.01
CA PRO A 7 32.15 -47.91 3.57
C PRO A 7 32.45 -46.85 2.49
N TYR A 8 32.10 -45.61 2.78
CA TYR A 8 32.60 -44.42 2.09
C TYR A 8 34.04 -44.09 2.52
N PRO A 9 34.96 -43.74 1.60
CA PRO A 9 36.24 -43.16 2.01
C PRO A 9 36.09 -41.65 2.15
N GLY A 10 36.39 -41.17 3.36
CA GLY A 10 36.59 -39.77 3.65
C GLY A 10 37.94 -39.27 3.15
N ALA A 11 38.02 -38.00 2.86
CA ALA A 11 39.23 -37.22 2.95
C ALA A 11 38.83 -35.77 3.24
N MET A 12 38.85 -35.41 4.52
CA MET A 12 38.98 -34.01 4.92
C MET A 12 40.44 -33.61 4.69
N GLY A 13 40.65 -32.61 3.84
CA GLY A 13 41.89 -31.89 3.74
C GLY A 13 41.91 -30.74 4.74
N ASP A 14 42.92 -30.74 5.61
CA ASP A 14 43.24 -29.67 6.52
C ASP A 14 43.49 -28.34 5.84
N PRO A 15 43.10 -27.21 6.42
CA PRO A 15 43.51 -25.90 5.93
C PRO A 15 44.99 -25.65 6.30
N ARG A 16 45.84 -25.58 5.29
CA ARG A 16 47.23 -25.17 5.43
C ARG A 16 47.33 -23.70 5.79
N GLU A 17 48.10 -23.41 6.84
CA GLU A 17 48.62 -22.09 7.17
C GLU A 17 49.36 -21.44 5.97
N PRO A 18 49.25 -20.12 5.77
CA PRO A 18 50.04 -19.42 4.77
C PRO A 18 51.49 -19.22 5.28
N PRO A 19 52.49 -19.31 4.40
CA PRO A 19 53.91 -19.08 4.76
C PRO A 19 54.17 -17.58 4.93
N GLU A 20 54.98 -17.27 5.96
CA GLU A 20 55.61 -15.96 6.15
C GLU A 20 56.64 -15.71 5.04
N GLY A 21 56.45 -14.65 4.30
CA GLY A 21 57.41 -14.13 3.29
C GLY A 21 57.33 -12.62 3.23
N GLY A 22 58.45 -11.99 3.61
CA GLY A 22 58.63 -10.56 3.76
C GLY A 22 58.53 -9.73 2.47
N PRO A 23 58.74 -8.41 2.57
CA PRO A 23 58.13 -7.43 1.69
C PRO A 23 59.02 -7.08 0.49
N GLU A 24 58.47 -7.10 -0.73
CA GLU A 24 58.97 -6.29 -1.87
C GLU A 24 57.85 -5.73 -2.70
N GLY A 25 57.86 -4.45 -2.79
CA GLY A 25 57.39 -3.42 -3.66
C GLY A 25 56.39 -3.72 -4.76
N GLY A 26 55.24 -3.01 -4.72
CA GLY A 26 54.31 -2.90 -5.83
C GLY A 26 53.21 -1.88 -5.52
N SER A 27 53.40 -0.70 -6.06
CA SER A 27 52.48 0.45 -6.16
C SER A 27 51.05 0.05 -6.42
N GLY A 28 50.10 0.49 -5.59
CA GLY A 28 48.67 0.39 -5.86
C GLY A 28 47.81 0.95 -4.74
N ASN A 29 47.44 2.21 -4.86
CA ASN A 29 46.23 2.89 -4.33
C ASN A 29 45.56 2.36 -3.05
N GLU A 30 46.20 2.46 -1.91
CA GLU A 30 45.57 2.33 -0.60
C GLU A 30 45.75 3.60 0.30
N ASP A 31 46.07 4.75 -0.27
CA ASP A 31 46.28 6.00 0.46
C ASP A 31 45.02 6.87 0.65
N GLU A 32 43.83 6.38 0.33
CA GLU A 32 42.62 7.22 0.35
C GLU A 32 41.95 7.33 1.74
N TYR A 33 42.48 6.64 2.77
CA TYR A 33 41.93 6.72 4.14
C TYR A 33 42.97 6.98 5.22
N ARG A 34 44.10 7.63 4.90
CA ARG A 34 44.97 8.18 5.94
C ARG A 34 44.30 9.41 6.55
N SER A 35 43.95 9.31 7.81
CA SER A 35 43.52 10.47 8.60
C SER A 35 44.58 11.58 8.47
N VAL A 36 44.22 12.68 7.83
CA VAL A 36 45.07 13.89 7.72
C VAL A 36 45.16 14.46 9.12
N VAL A 37 46.31 14.30 9.77
CA VAL A 37 46.62 14.92 11.05
C VAL A 37 47.02 16.37 10.75
N PHE A 38 46.15 17.29 11.13
CA PHE A 38 46.44 18.73 11.05
C PHE A 38 47.41 19.12 12.20
N ASP A 39 48.71 19.04 11.94
CA ASP A 39 49.73 19.50 12.88
C ASP A 39 50.12 20.95 12.60
N GLU A 40 50.91 21.55 13.53
CA GLU A 40 51.37 22.95 13.38
C GLU A 40 52.22 23.18 12.11
N SER A 41 52.83 22.12 11.57
CA SER A 41 53.62 22.20 10.36
C SER A 41 52.72 22.33 9.12
N PHE A 42 51.60 21.68 9.10
CA PHE A 42 50.57 21.80 8.05
C PHE A 42 49.94 23.21 8.06
N VAL A 43 49.59 23.73 9.25
CA VAL A 43 49.01 25.07 9.37
C VAL A 43 50.00 26.16 8.92
N ARG A 44 51.31 25.97 9.16
CA ARG A 44 52.34 26.91 8.73
C ARG A 44 52.64 26.84 7.22
N ALA A 45 52.40 25.69 6.60
CA ALA A 45 52.57 25.49 5.16
C ALA A 45 51.35 25.98 4.37
N ALA A 46 50.17 25.99 4.98
CA ALA A 46 48.97 26.58 4.40
C ALA A 46 49.08 28.11 4.49
N ARG A 47 49.33 28.78 3.38
CA ARG A 47 49.35 30.25 3.29
C ARG A 47 47.95 30.82 3.42
N ILE A 48 47.28 30.57 4.53
CA ILE A 48 45.97 31.15 4.84
C ILE A 48 46.27 32.45 5.57
N GLN A 49 46.19 33.58 4.87
CA GLN A 49 46.16 34.90 5.50
C GLN A 49 44.72 35.13 5.99
N GLU A 50 44.52 34.97 7.27
CA GLU A 50 43.25 35.39 7.90
C GLU A 50 43.26 36.92 8.01
N LEU A 51 42.47 37.59 7.18
CA LEU A 51 42.22 39.03 7.30
C LEU A 51 41.40 39.27 8.57
N SER A 52 41.87 40.20 9.42
CA SER A 52 41.14 40.60 10.61
C SER A 52 39.74 41.13 10.28
N ALA A 53 38.79 41.03 11.22
CA ALA A 53 37.42 41.53 11.02
C ALA A 53 37.37 43.02 10.61
N ARG A 54 38.40 43.84 10.99
CA ARG A 54 38.55 45.23 10.58
C ARG A 54 39.00 45.38 9.12
N GLU A 55 39.85 44.51 8.63
CA GLU A 55 40.32 44.52 7.23
C GLU A 55 39.22 44.04 6.28
N ARG A 56 38.35 43.10 6.71
CA ARG A 56 37.15 42.72 5.95
C ARG A 56 36.13 43.85 5.84
N LEU A 57 36.00 44.69 6.86
CA LEU A 57 35.14 45.85 6.83
C LEU A 57 35.74 47.00 6.00
N GLY A 58 37.09 47.17 6.00
CA GLY A 58 37.74 48.20 5.23
C GLY A 58 37.71 48.00 3.72
N SER A 59 37.70 46.73 3.23
CA SER A 59 37.61 46.44 1.81
C SER A 59 36.18 46.54 1.24
N ALA A 60 35.15 46.54 2.10
CA ALA A 60 33.75 46.68 1.71
C ALA A 60 33.30 48.14 1.54
N TYR A 61 34.08 49.14 2.06
CA TYR A 61 33.68 50.57 1.99
C TYR A 61 34.29 51.36 0.80
N GLY A 62 35.01 50.72 -0.07
CA GLY A 62 35.61 51.35 -1.22
C GLY A 62 34.84 51.18 -2.52
N ARG A 63 33.58 51.56 -2.59
CA ARG A 63 32.81 51.99 -3.78
C ARG A 63 31.30 51.96 -3.49
N ALA A 64 30.85 52.70 -2.52
CA ALA A 64 29.44 53.07 -2.45
C ALA A 64 29.18 54.21 -3.43
N THR A 65 28.85 53.86 -4.66
CA THR A 65 28.16 54.79 -5.54
C THR A 65 26.72 54.90 -5.03
N ARG A 66 26.37 56.11 -4.58
CA ARG A 66 24.99 56.46 -4.14
C ARG A 66 23.98 56.07 -5.18
N PRO A 67 22.95 55.28 -4.88
CA PRO A 67 21.82 55.12 -5.79
C PRO A 67 21.01 56.43 -5.76
N ARG A 68 21.01 57.14 -6.87
CA ARG A 68 19.98 58.15 -7.16
C ARG A 68 18.70 57.34 -7.40
N ILE A 69 17.73 57.52 -6.52
CA ILE A 69 16.34 57.10 -6.76
C ILE A 69 15.79 58.04 -7.84
N GLY A 70 15.88 57.61 -9.09
CA GLY A 70 15.17 58.16 -10.22
C GLY A 70 13.93 57.30 -10.51
N PHE A 71 12.78 57.83 -10.21
CA PHE A 71 11.53 57.29 -10.76
C PHE A 71 11.56 57.51 -12.26
N GLY A 72 11.69 56.47 -13.04
CA GLY A 72 11.56 56.56 -14.47
C GLY A 72 12.68 55.89 -15.25
N ALA A 73 12.57 54.58 -15.44
CA ALA A 73 12.91 53.84 -16.64
C ALA A 73 12.73 52.34 -16.33
N LEU A 74 11.88 51.70 -17.03
CA LEU A 74 11.89 50.26 -17.25
C LEU A 74 13.26 49.88 -17.86
N GLY A 75 14.28 49.82 -17.01
CA GLY A 75 15.63 49.43 -17.41
C GLY A 75 15.59 48.01 -17.93
N THR A 76 16.10 47.86 -19.12
CA THR A 76 16.25 46.59 -19.85
C THR A 76 16.79 45.48 -18.95
N VAL A 77 15.87 44.61 -18.52
CA VAL A 77 16.27 43.36 -17.85
C VAL A 77 17.21 42.65 -18.82
N PRO A 78 18.42 42.27 -18.40
CA PRO A 78 19.37 41.64 -19.31
C PRO A 78 18.71 40.39 -19.90
N ARG A 79 18.79 40.24 -21.21
CA ARG A 79 18.16 39.11 -21.95
C ARG A 79 18.48 37.76 -21.31
N GLN A 80 19.60 37.63 -20.63
CA GLN A 80 20.01 36.46 -19.86
C GLN A 80 19.12 36.21 -18.64
N ALA A 81 18.69 37.23 -17.91
CA ALA A 81 17.77 37.10 -16.77
C ALA A 81 16.39 36.71 -17.20
N ILE A 82 15.89 37.23 -18.35
CA ILE A 82 14.60 36.81 -18.94
C ILE A 82 14.69 35.37 -19.41
N ALA A 83 15.78 34.95 -20.05
CA ALA A 83 15.99 33.57 -20.49
C ALA A 83 16.04 32.59 -19.29
N LEU A 84 16.72 32.98 -18.20
CA LEU A 84 16.78 32.15 -16.97
C LEU A 84 15.41 32.02 -16.31
N LEU A 85 14.66 33.11 -16.23
CA LEU A 85 13.30 33.12 -15.65
C LEU A 85 12.34 32.28 -16.49
N LEU A 86 12.41 32.36 -17.82
CA LEU A 86 11.65 31.50 -18.72
C LEU A 86 12.02 30.01 -18.55
N LEU A 87 13.31 29.71 -18.39
CA LEU A 87 13.78 28.35 -18.18
C LEU A 87 13.30 27.78 -16.85
N ILE A 88 13.27 28.58 -15.80
CA ILE A 88 12.72 28.20 -14.48
C ILE A 88 11.20 27.98 -14.59
N VAL A 89 10.46 28.85 -15.28
CA VAL A 89 9.00 28.71 -15.49
C VAL A 89 8.70 27.45 -16.30
N VAL A 90 9.45 27.20 -17.36
CA VAL A 90 9.30 25.98 -18.18
C VAL A 90 9.65 24.73 -17.36
N ALA A 91 10.73 24.75 -16.57
CA ALA A 91 11.10 23.65 -15.70
C ALA A 91 10.04 23.40 -14.62
N PHE A 92 9.47 24.46 -14.04
CA PHE A 92 8.40 24.34 -13.05
C PHE A 92 7.09 23.86 -13.68
N ALA A 93 6.73 24.38 -14.85
CA ALA A 93 5.57 23.89 -15.63
C ALA A 93 5.73 22.42 -16.04
N ALA A 94 6.93 22.02 -16.46
CA ALA A 94 7.25 20.63 -16.75
C ALA A 94 7.17 19.77 -15.48
N ALA A 95 7.73 20.23 -14.35
CA ALA A 95 7.66 19.50 -13.07
C ALA A 95 6.22 19.36 -12.58
N VAL A 96 5.39 20.40 -12.70
CA VAL A 96 3.95 20.37 -12.37
C VAL A 96 3.20 19.49 -13.36
N TYR A 97 3.46 19.61 -14.66
CA TYR A 97 2.84 18.78 -15.69
C TYR A 97 3.19 17.30 -15.48
N PHE A 98 4.46 16.96 -15.26
CA PHE A 98 4.90 15.60 -14.95
C PHE A 98 4.46 15.14 -13.55
N GLY A 99 4.31 16.03 -12.57
CA GLY A 99 3.77 15.72 -11.24
C GLY A 99 2.26 15.45 -11.24
N ILE A 100 1.49 16.18 -12.05
CA ILE A 100 0.03 15.98 -12.17
C ILE A 100 -0.31 14.92 -13.23
N SER A 101 0.49 14.81 -14.28
CA SER A 101 0.29 13.86 -15.39
C SER A 101 1.08 12.57 -15.22
N SER A 102 1.89 12.44 -14.15
CA SER A 102 2.41 11.15 -13.74
C SER A 102 1.40 10.54 -12.78
N PRO A 103 0.47 9.69 -13.25
CA PRO A 103 0.00 8.61 -12.40
C PRO A 103 1.27 7.91 -11.95
N SER A 104 1.39 7.67 -10.63
CA SER A 104 2.52 7.03 -9.94
C SER A 104 3.33 6.19 -10.93
N ARG A 105 4.59 6.53 -11.20
CA ARG A 105 5.46 5.74 -12.04
C ARG A 105 5.49 4.33 -11.48
N GLY A 106 4.54 3.51 -11.91
CA GLY A 106 4.68 2.07 -11.85
C GLY A 106 5.88 1.77 -12.71
N GLY A 107 7.07 1.70 -12.12
CA GLY A 107 8.20 1.10 -12.80
C GLY A 107 7.71 -0.22 -13.37
N SER A 108 8.13 -0.59 -14.57
CA SER A 108 7.84 -1.89 -15.18
C SER A 108 7.99 -2.95 -14.08
N ARG A 109 6.87 -3.38 -13.52
CA ARG A 109 6.88 -4.41 -12.47
C ARG A 109 7.35 -5.68 -13.16
N PRO A 110 8.34 -6.38 -12.63
CA PRO A 110 8.75 -7.67 -13.21
C PRO A 110 7.51 -8.57 -13.29
N ALA A 111 7.42 -9.38 -14.34
CA ALA A 111 6.41 -10.43 -14.45
C ALA A 111 6.43 -11.25 -13.15
N GLY A 112 5.36 -11.14 -12.32
CA GLY A 112 5.33 -11.69 -10.97
C GLY A 112 5.20 -10.63 -9.88
N SER A 113 4.61 -9.44 -10.16
CA SER A 113 4.35 -8.44 -9.13
C SER A 113 3.42 -9.03 -8.06
N GLN A 114 3.89 -9.01 -6.81
CA GLN A 114 3.12 -9.47 -5.67
C GLN A 114 2.02 -8.48 -5.31
N LEU A 115 0.88 -8.98 -4.82
CA LEU A 115 -0.15 -8.17 -4.22
C LEU A 115 0.42 -7.31 -3.08
N THR A 116 0.11 -6.02 -3.11
CA THR A 116 0.33 -5.11 -1.99
C THR A 116 -0.98 -4.92 -1.22
N VAL A 117 -0.95 -5.10 0.09
CA VAL A 117 -2.13 -5.02 0.96
C VAL A 117 -1.96 -3.91 1.98
N SER A 118 -2.97 -3.06 2.12
CA SER A 118 -3.07 -2.07 3.19
C SER A 118 -4.35 -2.30 3.99
N LEU A 119 -4.21 -2.56 5.29
CA LEU A 119 -5.33 -2.78 6.21
C LEU A 119 -5.48 -1.58 7.14
N MET A 120 -6.69 -1.01 7.20
CA MET A 120 -7.00 0.13 8.05
C MET A 120 -8.19 -0.18 8.95
N ALA A 121 -7.97 -0.22 10.25
CA ALA A 121 -9.03 -0.25 11.24
C ALA A 121 -9.67 1.13 11.36
N LEU A 122 -11.01 1.21 11.31
CA LEU A 122 -11.77 2.41 11.59
C LEU A 122 -12.38 2.27 13.00
N SER A 123 -11.74 2.93 13.98
CA SER A 123 -12.16 2.88 15.37
C SER A 123 -13.32 3.83 15.62
N PRO A 124 -14.41 3.38 16.28
CA PRO A 124 -15.50 4.25 16.62
C PRO A 124 -15.09 5.21 17.77
N THR A 125 -15.66 6.42 17.78
CA THR A 125 -15.46 7.42 18.84
C THR A 125 -16.53 7.35 19.93
N SER A 126 -17.61 6.58 19.69
CA SER A 126 -18.74 6.37 20.60
C SER A 126 -19.04 4.88 20.74
N PRO A 127 -19.84 4.47 21.73
CA PRO A 127 -20.25 3.07 21.86
C PRO A 127 -20.90 2.53 20.59
N VAL A 128 -20.49 1.31 20.20
CA VAL A 128 -21.08 0.59 19.07
C VAL A 128 -22.47 0.09 19.49
N LEU A 129 -23.49 0.70 18.93
CA LEU A 129 -24.87 0.33 19.16
C LEU A 129 -25.32 -0.79 18.22
N PRO A 130 -26.25 -1.64 18.64
CA PRO A 130 -26.88 -2.61 17.76
C PRO A 130 -27.77 -1.91 16.73
N ALA A 131 -28.03 -2.59 15.63
CA ALA A 131 -29.06 -2.17 14.68
C ALA A 131 -30.39 -1.98 15.41
N THR A 132 -31.09 -0.90 15.13
CA THR A 132 -32.36 -0.54 15.78
C THR A 132 -33.44 -1.59 15.54
N ASP A 133 -33.46 -2.16 14.33
CA ASP A 133 -34.35 -3.27 13.94
C ASP A 133 -33.49 -4.45 13.49
N PRO A 134 -33.36 -5.52 14.28
CA PRO A 134 -32.64 -6.72 13.88
C PRO A 134 -33.20 -7.42 12.64
N ALA A 135 -34.51 -7.26 12.33
CA ALA A 135 -35.13 -7.80 11.13
C ALA A 135 -34.79 -6.99 9.87
N ASN A 136 -34.46 -5.71 10.04
CA ASN A 136 -34.03 -4.84 8.96
C ASN A 136 -32.78 -4.04 9.40
N PRO A 137 -31.63 -4.71 9.56
CA PRO A 137 -30.43 -4.12 10.15
C PRO A 137 -29.84 -2.96 9.30
N PHE A 138 -30.22 -2.87 8.05
CA PHE A 138 -29.74 -1.86 7.12
C PHE A 138 -30.65 -0.64 6.97
N ALA A 139 -31.67 -0.50 7.79
CA ALA A 139 -32.65 0.59 7.70
C ALA A 139 -32.02 2.00 7.79
N ALA A 140 -30.90 2.13 8.53
CA ALA A 140 -30.19 3.40 8.70
C ALA A 140 -29.20 3.73 7.56
N LEU A 141 -29.00 2.83 6.59
CA LEU A 141 -28.07 3.11 5.49
C LEU A 141 -28.62 4.21 4.58
N PRO A 142 -27.76 5.11 4.09
CA PRO A 142 -28.17 6.11 3.11
C PRO A 142 -28.60 5.46 1.80
N ALA A 143 -29.35 6.20 0.98
CA ALA A 143 -29.71 5.75 -0.36
C ALA A 143 -28.46 5.50 -1.22
N GLY A 144 -28.56 4.53 -2.15
CA GLY A 144 -27.47 4.21 -3.08
C GLY A 144 -26.84 2.84 -2.86
N TYR A 145 -27.15 2.15 -1.75
CA TYR A 145 -26.74 0.76 -1.55
C TYR A 145 -27.70 -0.21 -2.26
N GLY A 146 -27.16 -1.08 -3.11
CA GLY A 146 -27.87 -2.18 -3.71
C GLY A 146 -27.64 -3.50 -2.96
N ASP A 147 -28.47 -4.52 -3.24
CA ASP A 147 -28.33 -5.85 -2.65
C ASP A 147 -27.30 -6.68 -3.44
N GLY A 148 -26.24 -7.11 -2.77
CA GLY A 148 -25.23 -7.99 -3.31
C GLY A 148 -24.69 -7.51 -4.66
N ARG A 149 -24.76 -8.38 -5.66
CA ARG A 149 -24.25 -8.11 -7.02
C ARG A 149 -24.85 -6.86 -7.67
N ALA A 150 -26.10 -6.50 -7.35
CA ALA A 150 -26.77 -5.33 -7.94
C ALA A 150 -26.11 -3.99 -7.50
N GLY A 151 -25.44 -3.96 -6.34
CA GLY A 151 -24.74 -2.78 -5.84
C GLY A 151 -23.33 -2.58 -6.39
N LEU A 152 -22.80 -3.48 -7.22
CA LEU A 152 -21.42 -3.42 -7.70
C LEU A 152 -21.17 -2.34 -8.77
N GLY A 153 -22.22 -1.74 -9.36
CA GLY A 153 -22.06 -0.58 -10.25
C GLY A 153 -21.14 -0.81 -11.44
N VAL A 154 -21.28 -1.94 -12.13
CA VAL A 154 -20.44 -2.28 -13.29
C VAL A 154 -20.74 -1.34 -14.46
N PRO A 155 -19.73 -0.62 -14.99
CA PRO A 155 -19.93 0.30 -16.11
C PRO A 155 -20.15 -0.45 -17.42
N ALA A 156 -20.76 0.20 -18.39
CA ALA A 156 -20.76 -0.28 -19.76
C ALA A 156 -19.33 -0.25 -20.30
N GLY A 157 -18.78 -1.42 -20.64
CA GLY A 157 -17.43 -1.51 -21.19
C GLY A 157 -17.29 -0.75 -22.50
N ALA A 158 -16.25 0.07 -22.62
CA ALA A 158 -15.82 0.73 -23.85
C ALA A 158 -14.44 0.21 -24.27
N ALA A 159 -14.15 0.21 -25.58
CA ALA A 159 -12.79 -0.11 -26.03
C ALA A 159 -11.79 0.93 -25.51
N THR A 160 -10.58 0.49 -25.20
CA THR A 160 -9.43 1.34 -24.88
C THR A 160 -8.49 1.45 -26.08
N ALA A 161 -7.30 2.00 -25.93
CA ALA A 161 -6.36 2.16 -27.05
C ALA A 161 -5.93 0.79 -27.61
N HIS A 162 -5.71 -0.20 -26.76
CA HIS A 162 -5.16 -1.51 -27.15
C HIS A 162 -6.09 -2.70 -26.88
N PHE A 163 -7.22 -2.50 -26.19
CA PHE A 163 -8.19 -3.55 -25.89
C PHE A 163 -9.55 -3.26 -26.53
N THR A 164 -10.11 -4.29 -27.12
CA THR A 164 -11.43 -4.23 -27.73
C THR A 164 -12.53 -4.13 -26.67
N LYS A 165 -13.71 -3.65 -27.04
CA LYS A 165 -14.89 -3.62 -26.16
C LYS A 165 -15.21 -4.99 -25.57
N ILE A 166 -14.99 -6.08 -26.30
CA ILE A 166 -15.24 -7.46 -25.84
C ILE A 166 -14.24 -7.85 -24.75
N GLU A 167 -12.96 -7.51 -24.92
CA GLU A 167 -11.92 -7.77 -23.91
C GLU A 167 -12.18 -6.98 -22.63
N VAL A 168 -12.53 -5.70 -22.75
CA VAL A 168 -12.92 -4.87 -21.59
C VAL A 168 -14.15 -5.43 -20.89
N ALA A 169 -15.17 -5.83 -21.62
CA ALA A 169 -16.38 -6.43 -21.02
C ALA A 169 -16.05 -7.74 -20.27
N ARG A 170 -15.14 -8.54 -20.80
CA ARG A 170 -14.67 -9.79 -20.15
C ARG A 170 -13.91 -9.49 -18.86
N ALA A 171 -13.01 -8.48 -18.85
CA ALA A 171 -12.32 -8.03 -17.64
C ALA A 171 -13.31 -7.61 -16.56
N LEU A 172 -14.29 -6.77 -16.91
CA LEU A 172 -15.34 -6.31 -15.99
C LEU A 172 -16.17 -7.46 -15.42
N ASP A 173 -16.55 -8.45 -16.24
CA ASP A 173 -17.29 -9.64 -15.78
C ASP A 173 -16.45 -10.51 -14.85
N THR A 174 -15.16 -10.71 -15.17
CA THR A 174 -14.22 -11.44 -14.31
C THR A 174 -14.06 -10.74 -12.96
N VAL A 175 -13.85 -9.42 -12.94
CA VAL A 175 -13.75 -8.64 -11.69
C VAL A 175 -15.06 -8.69 -10.91
N GLN A 176 -16.21 -8.52 -11.55
CA GLN A 176 -17.51 -8.64 -10.89
C GLN A 176 -17.68 -10.00 -10.24
N SER A 177 -17.34 -11.07 -10.95
CA SER A 177 -17.44 -12.44 -10.44
C SER A 177 -16.50 -12.68 -9.27
N TYR A 178 -15.27 -12.18 -9.35
CA TYR A 178 -14.32 -12.20 -8.23
C TYR A 178 -14.86 -11.46 -7.00
N LEU A 179 -15.43 -10.25 -7.16
CA LEU A 179 -16.03 -9.50 -6.04
C LEU A 179 -17.19 -10.28 -5.39
N VAL A 180 -17.98 -10.97 -6.19
CA VAL A 180 -19.07 -11.82 -5.66
C VAL A 180 -18.50 -12.94 -4.79
N VAL A 181 -17.52 -13.72 -5.27
CA VAL A 181 -16.99 -14.83 -4.50
C VAL A 181 -16.12 -14.36 -3.32
N SER A 182 -15.41 -13.25 -3.45
CA SER A 182 -14.47 -12.76 -2.43
C SER A 182 -15.12 -11.88 -1.35
N SER A 183 -16.32 -11.32 -1.59
CA SER A 183 -16.92 -10.34 -0.68
C SER A 183 -18.42 -10.56 -0.40
N LEU A 184 -19.10 -11.46 -1.13
CA LEU A 184 -20.54 -11.68 -0.96
C LEU A 184 -20.89 -13.13 -0.64
N ALA A 185 -20.07 -14.10 -1.03
CA ALA A 185 -20.39 -15.51 -0.90
C ALA A 185 -20.25 -15.98 0.57
N PRO A 186 -21.31 -16.51 1.21
CA PRO A 186 -21.24 -17.03 2.58
C PRO A 186 -20.17 -18.11 2.77
N GLN A 187 -19.86 -18.88 1.72
CA GLN A 187 -18.80 -19.90 1.73
C GLN A 187 -17.44 -19.28 2.07
N THR A 188 -17.12 -18.13 1.46
CA THR A 188 -15.87 -17.41 1.72
C THR A 188 -15.94 -16.61 3.02
N LEU A 189 -17.07 -15.91 3.24
CA LEU A 189 -17.24 -15.01 4.36
C LEU A 189 -17.15 -15.70 5.73
N ILE A 190 -17.78 -16.89 5.86
CA ILE A 190 -17.98 -17.56 7.15
C ILE A 190 -17.54 -19.04 7.11
N LYS A 191 -17.69 -19.75 5.96
CA LYS A 191 -17.44 -21.20 5.93
C LYS A 191 -15.99 -21.56 5.64
N GLY A 192 -15.14 -20.57 5.35
CA GLY A 192 -13.71 -20.79 5.13
C GLY A 192 -13.32 -21.41 3.79
N ASP A 193 -14.28 -21.57 2.86
CA ASP A 193 -14.00 -22.06 1.51
C ASP A 193 -13.44 -20.92 0.66
N THR A 194 -12.18 -21.04 0.29
CA THR A 194 -11.44 -20.05 -0.49
C THR A 194 -11.14 -20.50 -1.92
N SER A 195 -11.59 -21.70 -2.30
CA SER A 195 -11.30 -22.30 -3.60
C SER A 195 -11.81 -21.45 -4.75
N ALA A 196 -13.07 -20.99 -4.66
CA ALA A 196 -13.67 -20.13 -5.68
C ALA A 196 -12.95 -18.80 -5.88
N VAL A 197 -12.32 -18.25 -4.83
CA VAL A 197 -11.48 -17.04 -4.94
C VAL A 197 -10.17 -17.38 -5.65
N ARG A 198 -9.53 -18.50 -5.25
CA ARG A 198 -8.27 -18.97 -5.82
C ARG A 198 -8.35 -19.23 -7.33
N ASP A 199 -9.48 -19.70 -7.82
CA ASP A 199 -9.69 -20.03 -9.24
C ASP A 199 -9.59 -18.79 -10.15
N PHE A 200 -9.89 -17.59 -9.62
CA PHE A 200 -9.71 -16.34 -10.35
C PHE A 200 -8.26 -15.85 -10.37
N ILE A 201 -7.40 -16.33 -9.47
CA ILE A 201 -6.02 -15.81 -9.31
C ILE A 201 -5.11 -16.48 -10.35
N THR A 202 -4.32 -15.66 -11.06
CA THR A 202 -3.32 -16.18 -11.99
C THR A 202 -2.30 -17.07 -11.31
N LEU A 203 -1.76 -18.05 -12.03
CA LEU A 203 -0.76 -19.00 -11.50
C LEU A 203 0.45 -18.29 -10.85
N GLY A 204 0.82 -17.12 -11.36
CA GLY A 204 1.93 -16.32 -10.82
C GLY A 204 1.70 -15.81 -9.42
N GLU A 205 0.45 -15.60 -9.01
CA GLU A 205 0.09 -15.06 -7.69
C GLU A 205 -0.45 -16.12 -6.72
N GLN A 206 -0.78 -17.32 -7.20
CA GLN A 206 -1.35 -18.37 -6.34
C GLN A 206 -0.45 -18.76 -5.17
N ALA A 207 0.87 -18.71 -5.34
CA ALA A 207 1.79 -18.99 -4.24
C ALA A 207 1.68 -17.97 -3.11
N GLN A 208 1.53 -16.66 -3.44
CA GLN A 208 1.30 -15.61 -2.45
C GLN A 208 -0.07 -15.73 -1.80
N PHE A 209 -1.11 -16.05 -2.58
CA PHE A 209 -2.45 -16.32 -2.08
C PHE A 209 -2.42 -17.48 -1.06
N ASP A 210 -1.82 -18.60 -1.42
CA ASP A 210 -1.74 -19.80 -0.57
C ASP A 210 -0.94 -19.50 0.72
N GLN A 211 0.16 -18.73 0.64
CA GLN A 211 0.93 -18.28 1.80
C GLN A 211 0.13 -17.34 2.70
N SER A 212 -0.68 -16.44 2.10
CA SER A 212 -1.55 -15.53 2.86
C SER A 212 -2.61 -16.29 3.66
N LEU A 213 -3.02 -17.49 3.22
CA LEU A 213 -3.96 -18.34 3.94
C LEU A 213 -3.27 -19.23 4.99
N ALA A 214 -2.09 -19.76 4.65
CA ALA A 214 -1.37 -20.70 5.53
C ALA A 214 -0.69 -19.99 6.72
N ALA A 215 -0.16 -18.79 6.50
CA ALA A 215 0.55 -18.00 7.50
C ALA A 215 0.24 -16.50 7.35
N PRO A 216 -1.01 -16.08 7.67
CA PRO A 216 -1.43 -14.69 7.49
C PRO A 216 -0.59 -13.73 8.35
N ARG A 217 -0.14 -12.63 7.74
CA ARG A 217 0.66 -11.58 8.40
C ARG A 217 0.27 -10.22 7.85
N ASP A 218 0.35 -9.21 8.69
CA ASP A 218 0.26 -7.81 8.26
C ASP A 218 1.66 -7.27 7.93
N ASP A 219 2.17 -7.70 6.79
CA ASP A 219 3.47 -7.34 6.22
C ASP A 219 3.34 -6.71 4.83
N GLN A 220 2.16 -6.21 4.51
CA GLN A 220 1.74 -5.65 3.23
C GLN A 220 1.63 -6.68 2.08
N HIS A 221 1.88 -7.96 2.31
CA HIS A 221 1.89 -8.97 1.23
C HIS A 221 1.12 -10.25 1.56
N HIS A 222 1.02 -10.63 2.86
CA HIS A 222 0.52 -11.94 3.24
C HIS A 222 -0.74 -11.88 4.12
N ALA A 223 -1.58 -10.85 3.93
CA ALA A 223 -2.86 -10.78 4.60
C ALA A 223 -3.96 -11.49 3.78
N ALA A 224 -4.59 -12.51 4.36
CA ALA A 224 -5.71 -13.21 3.73
C ALA A 224 -6.89 -12.26 3.43
N THR A 225 -7.11 -11.28 4.31
CA THR A 225 -8.18 -10.27 4.17
C THR A 225 -7.92 -9.25 3.06
N GLY A 226 -6.71 -9.18 2.53
CA GLY A 226 -6.43 -8.43 1.30
C GLY A 226 -7.06 -9.08 0.07
N TRP A 227 -7.10 -10.41 0.03
CA TRP A 227 -7.69 -11.17 -1.07
C TRP A 227 -9.22 -11.23 -0.99
N MET A 228 -9.78 -11.35 0.23
CA MET A 228 -11.20 -11.57 0.44
C MET A 228 -11.68 -11.03 1.77
N VAL A 229 -12.97 -10.80 1.89
CA VAL A 229 -13.62 -10.58 3.20
C VAL A 229 -13.87 -11.92 3.85
N ARG A 230 -13.42 -12.07 5.09
CA ARG A 230 -13.67 -13.28 5.88
C ARG A 230 -13.75 -12.97 7.37
N PHE A 231 -14.62 -13.67 8.04
CA PHE A 231 -14.85 -13.56 9.48
C PHE A 231 -14.54 -14.88 10.17
N ASP A 232 -14.15 -14.84 11.43
CA ASP A 232 -13.92 -16.04 12.22
C ASP A 232 -15.24 -16.73 12.57
N PRO A 233 -15.53 -17.92 12.00
CA PRO A 233 -16.79 -18.63 12.24
C PRO A 233 -16.95 -19.12 13.68
N ALA A 234 -15.85 -19.19 14.46
CA ALA A 234 -15.92 -19.51 15.88
C ALA A 234 -16.58 -18.40 16.70
N HIS A 235 -16.54 -17.16 16.21
CA HIS A 235 -17.01 -15.97 16.95
C HIS A 235 -18.13 -15.23 16.25
N ILE A 236 -18.25 -15.32 14.92
CA ILE A 236 -19.11 -14.45 14.11
C ILE A 236 -19.98 -15.29 13.16
N VAL A 237 -21.26 -14.91 13.07
CA VAL A 237 -22.18 -15.39 12.04
C VAL A 237 -22.82 -14.21 11.33
N LEU A 238 -23.28 -14.43 10.10
CA LEU A 238 -24.11 -13.46 9.38
C LEU A 238 -25.52 -13.48 10.00
N ALA A 239 -26.04 -12.31 10.38
CA ALA A 239 -27.45 -12.18 10.80
C ALA A 239 -28.41 -12.29 9.60
N THR A 240 -27.92 -12.00 8.39
CA THR A 240 -28.62 -12.20 7.11
C THR A 240 -27.60 -12.44 6.01
N ASP A 241 -27.99 -13.23 5.00
CA ASP A 241 -27.15 -13.46 3.81
C ASP A 241 -27.11 -12.23 2.87
N THR A 242 -27.95 -11.23 3.09
CA THR A 242 -27.94 -9.98 2.34
C THR A 242 -26.72 -9.16 2.73
N VAL A 243 -25.92 -8.77 1.75
CA VAL A 243 -24.84 -7.78 1.90
C VAL A 243 -25.23 -6.54 1.10
N LYS A 244 -25.21 -5.38 1.73
CA LYS A 244 -25.46 -4.12 1.05
C LYS A 244 -24.16 -3.62 0.42
N VAL A 245 -24.23 -3.16 -0.83
CA VAL A 245 -23.06 -2.76 -1.60
C VAL A 245 -23.30 -1.41 -2.26
N ALA A 246 -22.33 -0.53 -2.19
CA ALA A 246 -22.27 0.70 -2.98
C ALA A 246 -20.83 0.88 -3.50
N GLY A 247 -20.69 1.28 -4.75
CA GLY A 247 -19.35 1.50 -5.32
C GLY A 247 -19.36 1.59 -6.83
N SER A 248 -18.18 1.59 -7.41
CA SER A 248 -17.99 1.71 -8.86
C SER A 248 -16.70 0.99 -9.30
N MET A 249 -16.63 0.78 -10.61
CA MET A 249 -15.44 0.27 -11.29
C MET A 249 -15.00 1.26 -12.37
N ARG A 250 -13.70 1.38 -12.57
CA ARG A 250 -13.08 2.16 -13.64
C ARG A 250 -12.12 1.28 -14.41
N VAL A 251 -12.06 1.50 -15.72
CA VAL A 251 -11.16 0.79 -16.62
C VAL A 251 -10.19 1.79 -17.24
N ASP A 252 -8.92 1.47 -17.16
CA ASP A 252 -7.81 2.24 -17.74
C ASP A 252 -6.79 1.27 -18.37
N GLU A 253 -5.75 1.77 -19.00
CA GLU A 253 -4.57 0.99 -19.38
C GLU A 253 -3.41 1.41 -18.52
N ALA A 254 -2.65 0.44 -18.01
CA ALA A 254 -1.42 0.68 -17.27
C ALA A 254 -0.28 1.06 -18.22
N ASP A 255 0.78 1.69 -17.68
CA ASP A 255 1.94 2.17 -18.46
C ASP A 255 2.68 1.03 -19.20
N ASP A 256 2.57 -0.20 -18.73
CA ASP A 256 3.12 -1.41 -19.34
C ASP A 256 2.23 -2.01 -20.43
N GLY A 257 1.07 -1.39 -20.68
CA GLY A 257 0.10 -1.81 -21.67
C GLY A 257 -0.84 -2.92 -21.21
N ALA A 258 -0.90 -3.24 -19.91
CA ALA A 258 -1.91 -4.12 -19.34
C ALA A 258 -3.26 -3.40 -19.22
N LEU A 259 -4.38 -4.13 -19.37
CA LEU A 259 -5.69 -3.59 -19.04
C LEU A 259 -5.83 -3.54 -17.52
N GLN A 260 -6.19 -2.38 -17.00
CA GLN A 260 -6.35 -2.17 -15.56
C GLN A 260 -7.82 -1.92 -15.20
N VAL A 261 -8.33 -2.60 -14.19
CA VAL A 261 -9.63 -2.34 -13.59
C VAL A 261 -9.42 -1.94 -12.13
N THR A 262 -9.83 -0.74 -11.79
CA THR A 262 -9.84 -0.25 -10.39
C THR A 262 -11.28 -0.29 -9.88
N THR A 263 -11.47 -0.86 -8.69
CA THR A 263 -12.77 -0.92 -8.02
C THR A 263 -12.70 -0.23 -6.68
N ASP A 264 -13.75 0.47 -6.30
CA ASP A 264 -13.90 1.08 -4.98
C ASP A 264 -15.33 0.81 -4.49
N HIS A 265 -15.45 -0.13 -3.56
CA HIS A 265 -16.74 -0.60 -3.06
C HIS A 265 -16.77 -0.64 -1.55
N THR A 266 -17.90 -0.20 -0.99
CA THR A 266 -18.24 -0.42 0.41
C THR A 266 -19.25 -1.55 0.50
N PHE A 267 -18.88 -2.60 1.22
CA PHE A 267 -19.72 -3.75 1.57
C PHE A 267 -20.18 -3.58 3.01
N VAL A 268 -21.49 -3.76 3.25
CA VAL A 268 -22.05 -3.64 4.60
C VAL A 268 -22.69 -4.96 4.99
N TYR A 269 -22.22 -5.50 6.11
CA TYR A 269 -22.61 -6.80 6.65
C TYR A 269 -23.39 -6.61 7.95
N ALA A 270 -24.38 -7.47 8.18
CA ALA A 270 -25.06 -7.59 9.45
C ALA A 270 -24.54 -8.84 10.18
N LEU A 271 -23.94 -8.64 11.35
CA LEU A 271 -23.17 -9.66 12.06
C LEU A 271 -23.73 -9.89 13.46
N GLN A 272 -23.63 -11.14 13.92
CA GLN A 272 -23.94 -11.54 15.30
C GLN A 272 -22.84 -12.46 15.84
N THR A 273 -22.81 -12.61 17.18
CA THR A 273 -21.95 -13.60 17.82
C THR A 273 -22.45 -15.01 17.49
N THR A 274 -21.52 -15.94 17.26
CA THR A 274 -21.84 -17.36 17.04
C THR A 274 -22.66 -17.93 18.19
N GLY A 275 -23.71 -18.68 17.89
CA GLY A 275 -24.63 -19.23 18.88
C GLY A 275 -25.62 -18.24 19.49
N ALA A 276 -25.67 -17.01 18.99
CA ALA A 276 -26.62 -15.99 19.44
C ALA A 276 -28.07 -16.40 19.08
N ALA A 277 -29.03 -16.01 19.95
CA ALA A 277 -30.45 -16.14 19.65
C ALA A 277 -30.85 -15.16 18.53
N ALA A 278 -31.94 -15.43 17.82
CA ALA A 278 -32.43 -14.54 16.76
C ALA A 278 -32.73 -13.10 17.23
N SER A 279 -33.00 -12.92 18.53
CA SER A 279 -33.24 -11.61 19.16
C SER A 279 -31.96 -10.92 19.65
N SER A 280 -30.79 -11.54 19.46
CA SER A 280 -29.52 -10.97 19.91
C SER A 280 -29.16 -9.71 19.11
N PRO A 281 -28.36 -8.80 19.70
CA PRO A 281 -27.90 -7.60 19.02
C PRO A 281 -27.24 -7.90 17.69
N VAL A 282 -27.60 -7.14 16.66
CA VAL A 282 -26.98 -7.19 15.33
C VAL A 282 -26.03 -6.01 15.18
N THR A 283 -24.81 -6.29 14.78
CA THR A 283 -23.80 -5.28 14.45
C THR A 283 -23.77 -5.04 12.94
N VAL A 284 -23.81 -3.78 12.55
CA VAL A 284 -23.59 -3.38 11.16
C VAL A 284 -22.13 -3.04 10.98
N LEU A 285 -21.44 -3.78 10.12
CA LEU A 285 -20.02 -3.58 9.77
C LEU A 285 -19.88 -3.09 8.35
N SER A 286 -19.15 -2.01 8.17
CA SER A 286 -18.75 -1.51 6.84
C SER A 286 -17.33 -1.91 6.51
N VAL A 287 -17.13 -2.45 5.31
CA VAL A 287 -15.82 -2.80 4.74
C VAL A 287 -15.69 -2.14 3.39
N ARG A 288 -14.85 -1.10 3.27
CA ARG A 288 -14.49 -0.52 1.98
C ARG A 288 -13.27 -1.21 1.44
N ARG A 289 -13.36 -1.66 0.21
CA ARG A 289 -12.26 -2.28 -0.54
C ARG A 289 -12.00 -1.48 -1.80
N GLU A 290 -10.82 -0.92 -1.90
CA GLU A 290 -10.29 -0.37 -3.14
C GLU A 290 -9.28 -1.36 -3.69
N LEU A 291 -9.57 -1.94 -4.87
CA LEU A 291 -8.81 -3.01 -5.47
C LEU A 291 -8.37 -2.62 -6.87
N ARG A 292 -7.13 -2.95 -7.23
CA ARG A 292 -6.60 -2.75 -8.57
C ARG A 292 -6.22 -4.09 -9.18
N PHE A 293 -6.84 -4.38 -10.30
CA PHE A 293 -6.65 -5.58 -11.08
C PHE A 293 -5.94 -5.26 -12.38
N GLU A 294 -5.08 -6.17 -12.82
CA GLU A 294 -4.40 -6.10 -14.13
C GLU A 294 -4.68 -7.37 -14.93
N PHE A 295 -4.74 -7.19 -16.24
CA PHE A 295 -4.97 -8.28 -17.21
C PHE A 295 -4.06 -8.12 -18.40
N ASP A 296 -3.45 -9.21 -18.80
CA ASP A 296 -2.98 -9.38 -20.16
C ASP A 296 -4.01 -10.19 -20.98
N ARG A 297 -3.71 -10.44 -22.27
CA ARG A 297 -4.65 -11.17 -23.13
C ARG A 297 -4.81 -12.64 -22.73
N SER A 298 -3.77 -13.23 -22.13
CA SER A 298 -3.85 -14.62 -21.63
C SER A 298 -4.72 -14.72 -20.38
N ASP A 299 -4.63 -13.73 -19.49
CA ASP A 299 -5.49 -13.65 -18.30
C ASP A 299 -6.96 -13.52 -18.71
N LEU A 300 -7.25 -12.64 -19.68
CA LEU A 300 -8.61 -12.48 -20.22
C LEU A 300 -9.14 -13.75 -20.87
N ALA A 301 -8.29 -14.49 -21.59
CA ALA A 301 -8.69 -15.74 -22.21
C ALA A 301 -8.99 -16.84 -21.18
N ALA A 302 -8.24 -16.85 -20.08
CA ALA A 302 -8.40 -17.78 -18.96
C ALA A 302 -9.51 -17.37 -17.96
N SER A 303 -10.08 -16.16 -18.08
CA SER A 303 -10.93 -15.53 -17.06
C SER A 303 -10.27 -15.48 -15.68
N GLN A 304 -8.97 -15.23 -15.66
CA GLN A 304 -8.16 -15.02 -14.47
C GLN A 304 -7.76 -13.55 -14.35
N LEU A 305 -7.34 -13.13 -13.16
CA LEU A 305 -6.93 -11.76 -12.85
C LEU A 305 -5.67 -11.75 -12.01
N ARG A 306 -4.92 -10.65 -12.13
CA ARG A 306 -3.86 -10.28 -11.19
C ARG A 306 -4.39 -9.20 -10.26
N LEU A 307 -4.36 -9.44 -8.96
CA LEU A 307 -4.72 -8.44 -7.95
C LEU A 307 -3.43 -7.78 -7.45
N VAL A 308 -3.16 -6.56 -7.92
CA VAL A 308 -1.89 -5.88 -7.65
C VAL A 308 -1.90 -4.99 -6.41
N ASP A 309 -3.05 -4.38 -6.09
CA ASP A 309 -3.23 -3.59 -4.86
C ASP A 309 -4.58 -3.87 -4.21
N SER A 310 -4.59 -3.90 -2.89
CA SER A 310 -5.78 -4.07 -2.06
C SER A 310 -5.69 -3.15 -0.83
N ALA A 311 -6.49 -2.10 -0.81
CA ALA A 311 -6.71 -1.29 0.38
C ALA A 311 -8.06 -1.65 1.01
N VAL A 312 -8.03 -2.00 2.30
CA VAL A 312 -9.20 -2.45 3.06
C VAL A 312 -9.39 -1.58 4.29
N GLN A 313 -10.53 -0.91 4.38
CA GLN A 313 -10.94 -0.14 5.56
C GLN A 313 -12.10 -0.86 6.22
N THR A 314 -12.00 -1.12 7.51
CA THR A 314 -12.99 -1.92 8.25
C THR A 314 -13.42 -1.19 9.52
N GLY A 315 -14.73 -0.97 9.71
CA GLY A 315 -15.27 -0.35 10.91
C GLY A 315 -16.73 -0.68 11.20
N PRO A 316 -17.09 -0.77 12.48
CA PRO A 316 -16.29 -0.47 13.68
C PRO A 316 -15.28 -1.55 14.05
N THR A 317 -14.01 -1.20 14.15
CA THR A 317 -12.92 -2.12 14.49
C THR A 317 -11.92 -1.41 15.39
N ALA A 318 -11.43 -2.08 16.44
CA ALA A 318 -10.47 -1.48 17.35
C ALA A 318 -9.10 -1.27 16.70
N CYS A 319 -8.46 -0.14 16.98
CA CYS A 319 -7.07 0.10 16.58
C CYS A 319 -6.14 -0.97 17.17
N GLY A 320 -5.17 -1.41 16.35
CA GLY A 320 -4.20 -2.44 16.76
C GLY A 320 -4.74 -3.87 16.76
N THR A 321 -6.02 -4.08 16.41
CA THR A 321 -6.57 -5.42 16.22
C THR A 321 -5.97 -6.05 14.97
N PRO A 322 -5.36 -7.25 15.06
CA PRO A 322 -4.87 -7.97 13.89
C PRO A 322 -6.00 -8.30 12.91
N GLN A 323 -5.86 -7.92 11.66
CA GLN A 323 -6.88 -8.14 10.63
C GLN A 323 -6.38 -9.00 9.45
N SER A 324 -5.15 -9.49 9.51
CA SER A 324 -4.57 -10.23 8.38
C SER A 324 -5.22 -11.59 8.13
N THR A 325 -5.75 -12.27 9.18
CA THR A 325 -6.42 -13.57 9.06
C THR A 325 -7.91 -13.42 8.83
N TYR A 326 -8.58 -12.67 9.70
CA TYR A 326 -10.01 -12.39 9.70
C TYR A 326 -10.24 -10.92 10.02
N LEU A 327 -11.27 -10.32 9.44
CA LEU A 327 -11.76 -9.03 9.90
C LEU A 327 -12.40 -9.19 11.27
N GLN A 328 -12.05 -8.32 12.21
CA GLN A 328 -12.48 -8.43 13.61
C GLN A 328 -13.25 -7.17 14.04
N PRO A 329 -14.58 -7.15 13.81
CA PRO A 329 -15.42 -6.04 14.25
C PRO A 329 -15.59 -5.98 15.76
N ILE A 330 -15.85 -4.79 16.27
CA ILE A 330 -16.42 -4.61 17.62
C ILE A 330 -17.90 -4.98 17.54
N LEU A 331 -18.29 -6.12 18.11
CA LEU A 331 -19.69 -6.54 18.13
C LEU A 331 -20.48 -5.73 19.19
N ALA A 332 -21.64 -5.24 18.78
CA ALA A 332 -22.54 -4.50 19.66
C ALA A 332 -23.18 -5.42 20.71
N THR A 333 -23.44 -4.86 21.89
CA THR A 333 -24.24 -5.46 22.97
C THR A 333 -25.52 -4.67 23.12
N ALA A 334 -26.50 -5.19 23.91
CA ALA A 334 -27.78 -4.50 24.15
C ALA A 334 -27.61 -3.09 24.74
N GLY A 335 -26.56 -2.86 25.54
CA GLY A 335 -26.23 -1.54 26.11
C GLY A 335 -25.22 -0.71 25.31
N GLY A 336 -24.84 -1.18 24.14
CA GLY A 336 -23.71 -0.65 23.36
C GLY A 336 -22.36 -1.15 23.86
N THR A 337 -21.39 -1.27 22.95
CA THR A 337 -20.02 -1.65 23.30
C THR A 337 -19.14 -0.42 23.25
N ALA A 338 -18.54 -0.04 24.38
CA ALA A 338 -17.61 1.08 24.43
C ALA A 338 -16.37 0.77 23.56
N PRO A 339 -15.90 1.73 22.74
CA PRO A 339 -14.68 1.54 21.99
C PRO A 339 -13.49 1.46 22.95
N PRO A 340 -12.50 0.60 22.67
CA PRO A 340 -11.25 0.63 23.41
C PRO A 340 -10.51 1.94 23.14
N ALA A 341 -9.76 2.42 24.13
CA ALA A 341 -8.90 3.57 23.91
C ALA A 341 -7.89 3.26 22.80
N PRO A 342 -7.68 4.17 21.85
CA PRO A 342 -6.65 3.98 20.83
C PRO A 342 -5.27 3.89 21.51
N PRO A 343 -4.36 3.01 21.03
CA PRO A 343 -3.03 2.93 21.60
C PRO A 343 -2.28 4.26 21.40
N ALA A 344 -1.50 4.66 22.40
CA ALA A 344 -0.59 5.78 22.23
C ALA A 344 0.48 5.40 21.19
N ILE A 345 0.66 6.25 20.21
CA ILE A 345 1.69 6.07 19.17
C ILE A 345 2.90 6.91 19.55
N ASP A 346 4.02 6.24 19.78
CA ASP A 346 5.33 6.89 19.90
C ASP A 346 6.01 6.92 18.53
N PRO A 347 6.20 8.10 17.91
CA PRO A 347 6.86 8.22 16.60
C PRO A 347 8.32 7.74 16.61
N GLY A 348 8.94 7.65 17.78
CA GLY A 348 10.28 7.12 17.99
C GLY A 348 10.32 5.59 18.01
N SER A 349 9.21 4.93 18.29
CA SER A 349 9.13 3.47 18.33
C SER A 349 9.24 2.86 16.94
N ARG A 350 9.95 1.73 16.85
CA ARG A 350 10.07 0.91 15.64
C ARG A 350 9.39 -0.46 15.82
N SER A 351 8.64 -0.62 16.89
CA SER A 351 7.92 -1.87 17.20
C SER A 351 6.71 -2.12 16.30
N VAL A 352 6.13 -1.04 15.75
CA VAL A 352 5.00 -1.09 14.81
C VAL A 352 5.45 -0.44 13.50
N PRO A 353 5.25 -1.10 12.35
CA PRO A 353 5.53 -0.50 11.04
C PRO A 353 4.71 0.76 10.80
N ALA A 354 5.32 1.74 10.12
CA ALA A 354 4.68 3.04 9.87
C ALA A 354 3.45 2.96 8.93
N TRP A 355 3.29 1.88 8.17
CA TRP A 355 2.12 1.66 7.30
C TRP A 355 0.90 1.07 8.00
N GLN A 356 1.05 0.56 9.24
CA GLN A 356 -0.08 0.08 10.03
C GLN A 356 -0.92 1.26 10.48
N LEU A 357 -1.94 1.58 9.68
CA LEU A 357 -2.80 2.74 9.88
C LEU A 357 -4.03 2.36 10.71
N CYS A 358 -4.44 3.32 11.54
CA CYS A 358 -5.74 3.30 12.20
C CYS A 358 -6.41 4.65 12.01
N GLY A 359 -7.66 4.63 11.54
CA GLY A 359 -8.49 5.81 11.36
C GLY A 359 -9.59 5.89 12.41
N VAL A 360 -10.26 7.04 12.43
CA VAL A 360 -11.49 7.25 13.23
C VAL A 360 -12.69 7.03 12.32
N LEU A 361 -13.63 6.19 12.75
CA LEU A 361 -14.89 6.01 12.06
C LEU A 361 -15.73 7.28 12.18
N ALA A 362 -16.12 7.89 11.05
CA ALA A 362 -17.05 9.01 11.06
C ALA A 362 -18.38 8.56 11.68
N GLY A 363 -18.91 9.35 12.60
CA GLY A 363 -20.21 9.10 13.22
C GLY A 363 -21.30 9.11 12.15
N GLY A 364 -22.15 8.09 12.14
CA GLY A 364 -23.38 8.06 11.39
C GLY A 364 -24.47 8.84 12.12
#